data_8749e3eb38248175a7e6f085edea8b8d
#
_entry.id   8749e3eb38248175a7e6f085edea8b8d
#
_cell.length_a   1.000
_cell.length_b   1.000
_cell.length_c   1.000
_cell.angle_alpha   90.00
_cell.angle_beta   90.00
_cell.angle_gamma   90.00
#
_symmetry.space_group_name_H-M   'P 1'
#
loop_
_entity.id
_entity.type
_entity.pdbx_description
1 polymer ?
#
loop_
_entity_poly.entity_id
_entity_poly.type
_entity_poly.pdbx_seq_one_letter_code
_entity_poly.pdbx_strand_id
1 'polypeptide(L)'
;MSHHRRLSPLPGRWSGVVTLSSNPAVAKIYGCLMRAPETNKPGLSVFLPAYNDSGTIASLVITSLKTAARLTPDFEVIIVNDGSADATAEIADELARTYPQVRVVHHETNRGYGGALRTGFTSATRDLIFYTDGDAQYDPAEMEALWAAFTENVDLVNGYKISRSDPLHRIVIGRIYHHTVKLLFGLKVRDVDCDFRLMRRAIFERVELEKNSGVICLEMMKKIQDAGFRIAEVPVHHYHRAFGKSQFFNFRRLFKTGVDVMKLWFALVIRNEHRRTPVRQSSSAASAAVPPRTGDRG
;
A
#
# COMPACT_ATOMS: atom_id res chain seq x y z
N MET A 1 5.71 -22.95 -70.65
CA MET A 1 4.43 -23.66 -70.42
C MET A 1 4.19 -23.71 -68.91
N SER A 2 3.40 -22.81 -68.41
CA SER A 2 3.08 -22.57 -67.01
C SER A 2 1.76 -23.24 -66.62
N HIS A 3 1.77 -24.06 -65.62
CA HIS A 3 0.55 -24.56 -64.98
C HIS A 3 0.30 -23.89 -63.65
N HIS A 4 -0.60 -22.90 -63.64
CA HIS A 4 -1.24 -22.39 -62.44
C HIS A 4 -2.24 -23.42 -61.91
N ARG A 5 -2.04 -23.96 -60.68
CA ARG A 5 -3.09 -24.64 -59.93
C ARG A 5 -3.75 -23.65 -58.99
N ARG A 6 -5.03 -23.38 -59.20
CA ARG A 6 -5.92 -22.69 -58.27
C ARG A 6 -6.29 -23.63 -57.14
N LEU A 7 -6.09 -23.17 -55.90
CA LEU A 7 -6.60 -23.84 -54.72
C LEU A 7 -8.00 -23.30 -54.41
N SER A 8 -8.95 -24.19 -54.32
CA SER A 8 -10.36 -23.95 -53.99
C SER A 8 -10.49 -23.73 -52.45
N PRO A 9 -11.44 -22.90 -51.97
CA PRO A 9 -11.65 -22.71 -50.53
C PRO A 9 -12.47 -23.88 -49.94
N LEU A 10 -12.06 -24.35 -48.79
CA LEU A 10 -12.76 -25.35 -47.99
C LEU A 10 -13.94 -24.73 -47.25
N PRO A 11 -15.11 -25.36 -47.21
CA PRO A 11 -16.23 -24.97 -46.37
C PRO A 11 -16.16 -25.69 -45.03
N GLY A 12 -16.29 -24.98 -43.92
CA GLY A 12 -16.30 -25.60 -42.59
C GLY A 12 -16.79 -24.65 -41.50
N ARG A 13 -18.06 -24.29 -41.56
CA ARG A 13 -18.80 -23.65 -40.50
C ARG A 13 -19.08 -24.71 -39.42
N TRP A 14 -18.33 -24.71 -38.30
CA TRP A 14 -18.64 -25.54 -37.17
C TRP A 14 -19.70 -24.85 -36.32
N SER A 15 -20.96 -25.24 -36.47
CA SER A 15 -22.05 -24.97 -35.54
C SER A 15 -22.17 -26.17 -34.60
N GLY A 16 -21.24 -26.24 -33.61
CA GLY A 16 -21.34 -27.21 -32.54
C GLY A 16 -22.18 -26.65 -31.40
N VAL A 17 -23.46 -27.01 -31.36
CA VAL A 17 -24.28 -26.88 -30.16
C VAL A 17 -23.73 -27.90 -29.16
N VAL A 18 -23.02 -27.42 -28.13
CA VAL A 18 -22.61 -28.28 -26.99
C VAL A 18 -23.86 -28.51 -26.15
N THR A 19 -24.49 -29.66 -26.32
CA THR A 19 -25.52 -30.16 -25.41
C THR A 19 -24.84 -30.47 -24.07
N LEU A 20 -25.13 -29.65 -23.07
CA LEU A 20 -24.68 -29.89 -21.69
C LEU A 20 -25.22 -31.24 -21.21
N SER A 21 -24.31 -32.15 -20.80
CA SER A 21 -24.62 -33.41 -20.19
C SER A 21 -25.53 -33.20 -18.98
N SER A 22 -26.60 -33.97 -18.89
CA SER A 22 -27.55 -33.98 -17.77
C SER A 22 -27.00 -34.60 -16.47
N ASN A 23 -25.68 -34.86 -16.41
CA ASN A 23 -25.03 -35.40 -15.22
C ASN A 23 -24.75 -34.28 -14.20
N PRO A 24 -25.39 -34.31 -13.01
CA PRO A 24 -25.23 -33.26 -12.00
C PRO A 24 -23.80 -33.13 -11.46
N ALA A 25 -22.98 -34.20 -11.51
CA ALA A 25 -21.57 -34.15 -11.12
C ALA A 25 -20.72 -33.36 -12.14
N VAL A 26 -21.00 -33.50 -13.43
CA VAL A 26 -20.34 -32.78 -14.53
C VAL A 26 -20.76 -31.30 -14.50
N ALA A 27 -22.03 -31.00 -14.27
CA ALA A 27 -22.52 -29.63 -14.10
C ALA A 27 -21.87 -28.93 -12.88
N LYS A 28 -21.61 -29.65 -11.80
CA LYS A 28 -20.94 -29.13 -10.59
C LYS A 28 -19.46 -28.82 -10.83
N ILE A 29 -18.78 -29.65 -11.62
CA ILE A 29 -17.38 -29.46 -12.03
C ILE A 29 -17.24 -28.28 -12.99
N TYR A 30 -18.13 -28.20 -13.99
CA TYR A 30 -18.16 -27.05 -14.93
C TYR A 30 -18.60 -25.75 -14.24
N GLY A 31 -19.53 -25.80 -13.29
CA GLY A 31 -19.91 -24.65 -12.47
C GLY A 31 -18.77 -24.16 -11.55
N CYS A 32 -17.87 -25.07 -11.13
CA CYS A 32 -16.68 -24.70 -10.34
C CYS A 32 -15.56 -24.11 -11.23
N LEU A 33 -15.42 -24.60 -12.48
CA LEU A 33 -14.44 -24.11 -13.47
C LEU A 33 -14.87 -22.81 -14.17
N MET A 34 -16.19 -22.57 -14.25
CA MET A 34 -16.82 -21.38 -14.86
C MET A 34 -17.29 -20.36 -13.80
N ARG A 35 -16.79 -20.42 -12.56
CA ARG A 35 -16.96 -19.28 -11.66
C ARG A 35 -16.29 -18.10 -12.33
N ALA A 36 -17.09 -17.18 -12.86
CA ALA A 36 -16.60 -15.88 -13.30
C ALA A 36 -15.70 -15.33 -12.20
N PRO A 37 -14.55 -14.73 -12.51
CA PRO A 37 -13.72 -14.11 -11.48
C PRO A 37 -14.65 -13.23 -10.67
N GLU A 38 -14.62 -13.38 -9.33
CA GLU A 38 -15.40 -12.55 -8.42
C GLU A 38 -15.01 -11.09 -8.71
N THR A 39 -15.78 -10.43 -9.57
CA THR A 39 -15.53 -9.07 -10.05
C THR A 39 -15.75 -8.02 -8.97
N ASN A 40 -15.98 -8.45 -7.72
CA ASN A 40 -16.32 -7.59 -6.60
C ASN A 40 -15.22 -7.51 -5.52
N LYS A 41 -13.99 -7.94 -5.83
CA LYS A 41 -12.87 -7.73 -4.89
C LYS A 41 -12.41 -6.27 -4.99
N PRO A 42 -12.14 -5.60 -3.84
CA PRO A 42 -11.62 -4.23 -3.86
C PRO A 42 -10.27 -4.17 -4.57
N GLY A 43 -10.01 -3.05 -5.23
CA GLY A 43 -8.71 -2.77 -5.82
C GLY A 43 -7.66 -2.51 -4.75
N LEU A 44 -6.40 -2.86 -5.03
CA LEU A 44 -5.28 -2.78 -4.10
C LEU A 44 -4.12 -1.94 -4.65
N SER A 45 -3.78 -0.86 -3.97
CA SER A 45 -2.52 -0.15 -4.15
C SER A 45 -1.51 -0.65 -3.12
N VAL A 46 -0.41 -1.23 -3.58
CA VAL A 46 0.75 -1.54 -2.73
C VAL A 46 1.77 -0.43 -2.93
N PHE A 47 2.28 0.19 -1.87
CA PHE A 47 3.40 1.09 -2.03
C PHE A 47 4.58 0.80 -1.10
N LEU A 48 5.77 1.08 -1.59
CA LEU A 48 7.05 0.85 -0.96
C LEU A 48 7.83 2.17 -0.96
N PRO A 49 7.99 2.84 0.20
CA PRO A 49 8.96 3.92 0.33
C PRO A 49 10.36 3.34 0.23
N ALA A 50 11.23 3.94 -0.57
CA ALA A 50 12.58 3.47 -0.80
C ALA A 50 13.60 4.61 -0.68
N TYR A 51 14.65 4.39 0.10
CA TYR A 51 15.78 5.31 0.24
C TYR A 51 17.08 4.56 0.44
N ASN A 52 17.89 4.48 -0.62
CA ASN A 52 19.13 3.69 -0.65
C ASN A 52 18.88 2.21 -0.33
N ASP A 53 17.88 1.64 -1.00
CA ASP A 53 17.42 0.26 -0.85
C ASP A 53 17.68 -0.58 -2.12
N SER A 54 18.74 -0.27 -2.89
CA SER A 54 19.07 -0.95 -4.15
C SER A 54 19.23 -2.47 -4.02
N GLY A 55 19.65 -2.95 -2.84
CA GLY A 55 19.81 -4.39 -2.57
C GLY A 55 18.51 -5.15 -2.26
N THR A 56 17.40 -4.46 -2.03
CA THR A 56 16.15 -5.09 -1.52
C THR A 56 14.93 -4.77 -2.37
N ILE A 57 14.87 -3.59 -2.98
CA ILE A 57 13.65 -3.09 -3.63
C ILE A 57 13.12 -4.01 -4.73
N ALA A 58 14.00 -4.62 -5.55
CA ALA A 58 13.58 -5.50 -6.62
C ALA A 58 12.85 -6.75 -6.10
N SER A 59 13.39 -7.40 -5.07
CA SER A 59 12.77 -8.60 -4.48
C SER A 59 11.43 -8.28 -3.82
N LEU A 60 11.33 -7.14 -3.13
CA LEU A 60 10.10 -6.69 -2.50
C LEU A 60 9.00 -6.38 -3.51
N VAL A 61 9.33 -5.68 -4.60
CA VAL A 61 8.37 -5.39 -5.68
C VAL A 61 7.89 -6.67 -6.34
N ILE A 62 8.78 -7.62 -6.68
CA ILE A 62 8.40 -8.89 -7.30
C ILE A 62 7.51 -9.72 -6.36
N THR A 63 7.83 -9.77 -5.07
CA THR A 63 7.00 -10.46 -4.09
C THR A 63 5.64 -9.78 -3.93
N SER A 64 5.61 -8.45 -3.88
CA SER A 64 4.37 -7.66 -3.83
C SER A 64 3.48 -7.90 -5.05
N LEU A 65 4.04 -7.90 -6.26
CA LEU A 65 3.31 -8.22 -7.49
C LEU A 65 2.67 -9.60 -7.45
N LYS A 66 3.46 -10.62 -7.07
CA LYS A 66 2.99 -12.02 -6.97
C LYS A 66 1.88 -12.16 -5.94
N THR A 67 2.01 -11.51 -4.80
CA THR A 67 1.02 -11.59 -3.71
C THR A 67 -0.25 -10.82 -4.06
N ALA A 68 -0.13 -9.59 -4.53
CA ALA A 68 -1.29 -8.79 -4.93
C ALA A 68 -2.11 -9.46 -6.02
N ALA A 69 -1.46 -10.06 -7.03
CA ALA A 69 -2.14 -10.81 -8.11
C ALA A 69 -2.96 -12.02 -7.61
N ARG A 70 -2.60 -12.61 -6.46
CA ARG A 70 -3.41 -13.68 -5.84
C ARG A 70 -4.62 -13.14 -5.09
N LEU A 71 -4.53 -11.91 -4.58
CA LEU A 71 -5.57 -11.28 -3.77
C LEU A 71 -6.67 -10.66 -4.61
N THR A 72 -6.30 -9.89 -5.63
CA THR A 72 -7.24 -9.19 -6.51
C THR A 72 -6.67 -9.02 -7.93
N PRO A 73 -7.52 -9.02 -8.97
CA PRO A 73 -7.07 -8.73 -10.33
C PRO A 73 -6.77 -7.24 -10.55
N ASP A 74 -7.36 -6.34 -9.76
CA ASP A 74 -7.16 -4.89 -9.88
C ASP A 74 -6.17 -4.40 -8.82
N PHE A 75 -4.89 -4.31 -9.20
CA PHE A 75 -3.84 -3.84 -8.30
C PHE A 75 -2.77 -3.02 -9.01
N GLU A 76 -2.06 -2.23 -8.24
CA GLU A 76 -0.87 -1.49 -8.63
C GLU A 76 0.22 -1.60 -7.55
N VAL A 77 1.48 -1.46 -7.96
CA VAL A 77 2.63 -1.35 -7.05
C VAL A 77 3.33 -0.02 -7.31
N ILE A 78 3.50 0.78 -6.27
CA ILE A 78 4.07 2.12 -6.34
C ILE A 78 5.40 2.12 -5.57
N ILE A 79 6.48 2.49 -6.23
CA ILE A 79 7.76 2.73 -5.58
C ILE A 79 7.89 4.23 -5.35
N VAL A 80 8.08 4.66 -4.11
CA VAL A 80 8.33 6.06 -3.79
C VAL A 80 9.81 6.21 -3.48
N ASN A 81 10.60 6.59 -4.46
CA ASN A 81 12.03 6.84 -4.30
C ASN A 81 12.27 8.22 -3.70
N ASP A 82 12.70 8.26 -2.44
CA ASP A 82 12.89 9.49 -1.67
C ASP A 82 14.29 10.11 -1.87
N GLY A 83 14.67 10.32 -3.14
CA GLY A 83 15.94 10.95 -3.48
C GLY A 83 17.14 10.06 -3.13
N SER A 84 17.11 8.78 -3.49
CA SER A 84 18.23 7.85 -3.27
C SER A 84 19.49 8.27 -4.05
N ALA A 85 20.64 8.01 -3.44
CA ALA A 85 21.95 8.28 -4.05
C ALA A 85 22.64 7.01 -4.60
N ASP A 86 22.04 5.85 -4.38
CA ASP A 86 22.49 4.55 -4.90
C ASP A 86 21.65 4.15 -6.14
N ALA A 87 21.82 2.93 -6.63
CA ALA A 87 21.12 2.40 -7.80
C ALA A 87 19.59 2.13 -7.58
N THR A 88 19.00 2.61 -6.49
CA THR A 88 17.56 2.40 -6.21
C THR A 88 16.68 3.00 -7.30
N ALA A 89 17.02 4.19 -7.81
CA ALA A 89 16.23 4.87 -8.83
C ALA A 89 16.23 4.07 -10.15
N GLU A 90 17.41 3.66 -10.60
CA GLU A 90 17.60 2.90 -11.85
C GLU A 90 16.86 1.55 -11.79
N ILE A 91 16.95 0.86 -10.65
CA ILE A 91 16.25 -0.43 -10.44
C ILE A 91 14.73 -0.21 -10.44
N ALA A 92 14.25 0.85 -9.80
CA ALA A 92 12.83 1.18 -9.76
C ALA A 92 12.28 1.46 -11.17
N ASP A 93 13.01 2.22 -11.98
CA ASP A 93 12.63 2.52 -13.37
C ASP A 93 12.62 1.28 -14.26
N GLU A 94 13.58 0.35 -14.06
CA GLU A 94 13.62 -0.91 -14.79
C GLU A 94 12.41 -1.79 -14.44
N LEU A 95 12.02 -1.84 -13.16
CA LEU A 95 10.83 -2.54 -12.72
C LEU A 95 9.55 -1.95 -13.32
N ALA A 96 9.44 -0.62 -13.39
CA ALA A 96 8.29 0.04 -14.00
C ALA A 96 8.23 -0.18 -15.52
N ARG A 97 9.36 -0.29 -16.20
CA ARG A 97 9.42 -0.65 -17.64
C ARG A 97 9.01 -2.11 -17.88
N THR A 98 9.36 -3.00 -16.94
CA THR A 98 9.15 -4.44 -17.07
C THR A 98 7.72 -4.87 -16.70
N TYR A 99 7.15 -4.25 -15.68
CA TYR A 99 5.85 -4.64 -15.11
C TYR A 99 4.83 -3.50 -15.26
N PRO A 100 3.78 -3.67 -16.08
CA PRO A 100 2.75 -2.63 -16.31
C PRO A 100 2.02 -2.17 -15.04
N GLN A 101 1.99 -3.00 -14.00
CA GLN A 101 1.38 -2.68 -12.71
C GLN A 101 2.28 -1.83 -11.81
N VAL A 102 3.57 -1.69 -12.17
CA VAL A 102 4.54 -0.93 -11.36
C VAL A 102 4.64 0.49 -11.89
N ARG A 103 4.65 1.45 -10.98
CA ARG A 103 5.00 2.84 -11.28
C ARG A 103 5.89 3.43 -10.19
N VAL A 104 6.67 4.41 -10.56
CA VAL A 104 7.63 5.07 -9.68
C VAL A 104 7.26 6.53 -9.49
N VAL A 105 7.45 7.01 -8.27
CA VAL A 105 7.39 8.44 -7.94
C VAL A 105 8.75 8.82 -7.36
N HIS A 106 9.49 9.65 -8.06
CA HIS A 106 10.78 10.15 -7.59
C HIS A 106 10.63 11.49 -6.89
N HIS A 107 11.28 11.64 -5.74
CA HIS A 107 11.53 12.93 -5.15
C HIS A 107 12.89 13.45 -5.66
N GLU A 108 12.95 14.70 -6.05
CA GLU A 108 14.22 15.35 -6.46
C GLU A 108 15.24 15.39 -5.30
N THR A 109 14.75 15.53 -4.08
CA THR A 109 15.54 15.53 -2.85
C THR A 109 14.83 14.72 -1.78
N ASN A 110 15.59 14.17 -0.83
CA ASN A 110 15.04 13.43 0.30
C ASN A 110 14.10 14.31 1.13
N ARG A 111 12.82 13.91 1.21
CA ARG A 111 11.76 14.56 2.00
C ARG A 111 11.55 13.94 3.36
N GLY A 112 12.30 12.87 3.66
CA GLY A 112 12.20 12.07 4.87
C GLY A 112 11.09 11.04 4.81
N TYR A 113 11.15 10.08 5.72
CA TYR A 113 10.26 8.93 5.75
C TYR A 113 8.77 9.31 5.66
N GLY A 114 8.36 10.29 6.48
CA GLY A 114 6.99 10.79 6.43
C GLY A 114 6.62 11.45 5.11
N GLY A 115 7.57 12.13 4.46
CA GLY A 115 7.37 12.67 3.12
C GLY A 115 7.12 11.59 2.08
N ALA A 116 7.88 10.50 2.14
CA ALA A 116 7.69 9.33 1.27
C ALA A 116 6.34 8.64 1.52
N LEU A 117 5.94 8.42 2.80
CA LEU A 117 4.64 7.86 3.13
C LEU A 117 3.48 8.72 2.63
N ARG A 118 3.53 10.04 2.84
CA ARG A 118 2.50 10.97 2.35
C ARG A 118 2.37 10.89 0.82
N THR A 119 3.48 10.84 0.12
CA THR A 119 3.47 10.67 -1.34
C THR A 119 2.86 9.32 -1.72
N GLY A 120 3.20 8.23 -1.04
CA GLY A 120 2.62 6.90 -1.28
C GLY A 120 1.09 6.91 -1.10
N PHE A 121 0.60 7.45 0.03
CA PHE A 121 -0.84 7.54 0.29
C PHE A 121 -1.59 8.41 -0.73
N THR A 122 -1.02 9.53 -1.13
CA THR A 122 -1.66 10.43 -2.12
C THR A 122 -1.57 9.89 -3.55
N SER A 123 -0.58 9.05 -3.83
CA SER A 123 -0.39 8.43 -5.14
C SER A 123 -1.26 7.18 -5.32
N ALA A 124 -1.72 6.53 -4.24
CA ALA A 124 -2.56 5.34 -4.30
C ALA A 124 -3.92 5.65 -4.95
N THR A 125 -4.31 4.83 -5.93
CA THR A 125 -5.55 5.05 -6.71
C THR A 125 -6.64 4.03 -6.42
N ARG A 126 -6.31 2.89 -5.80
CA ARG A 126 -7.25 1.79 -5.53
C ARG A 126 -7.95 1.97 -4.18
N ASP A 127 -8.97 1.13 -3.92
CA ASP A 127 -9.83 1.18 -2.73
C ASP A 127 -9.07 0.91 -1.44
N LEU A 128 -8.15 -0.04 -1.50
CA LEU A 128 -7.29 -0.43 -0.39
C LEU A 128 -5.85 -0.02 -0.65
N ILE A 129 -5.16 0.34 0.41
CA ILE A 129 -3.74 0.64 0.40
C ILE A 129 -3.02 -0.31 1.34
N PHE A 130 -2.04 -1.01 0.81
CA PHE A 130 -1.04 -1.71 1.61
C PHE A 130 0.30 -1.00 1.50
N TYR A 131 1.02 -0.87 2.61
CA TYR A 131 2.40 -0.41 2.57
C TYR A 131 3.31 -1.18 3.53
N THR A 132 4.56 -1.25 3.14
CA THR A 132 5.66 -1.75 3.96
C THR A 132 6.96 -1.10 3.55
N ASP A 133 7.95 -1.12 4.45
CA ASP A 133 9.26 -0.51 4.21
C ASP A 133 10.06 -1.22 3.12
N GLY A 134 10.92 -0.44 2.43
CA GLY A 134 11.80 -0.92 1.35
C GLY A 134 13.04 -1.72 1.81
N ASP A 135 13.24 -1.91 3.11
CA ASP A 135 14.45 -2.48 3.70
C ASP A 135 14.44 -4.01 3.90
N ALA A 136 13.36 -4.67 3.43
CA ALA A 136 13.14 -6.11 3.52
C ALA A 136 13.11 -6.67 4.96
N GLN A 137 12.75 -5.86 5.96
CA GLN A 137 12.51 -6.35 7.31
C GLN A 137 11.13 -7.02 7.46
N TYR A 138 10.24 -6.87 6.49
CA TYR A 138 8.97 -7.57 6.38
C TYR A 138 8.88 -8.32 5.03
N ASP A 139 8.18 -9.46 5.04
CA ASP A 139 7.87 -10.19 3.81
C ASP A 139 6.51 -9.73 3.26
N PRO A 140 6.45 -9.14 2.06
CA PRO A 140 5.18 -8.76 1.44
C PRO A 140 4.20 -9.93 1.24
N ALA A 141 4.67 -11.18 1.27
CA ALA A 141 3.78 -12.33 1.20
C ALA A 141 2.83 -12.41 2.41
N GLU A 142 3.22 -11.90 3.58
CA GLU A 142 2.36 -11.85 4.76
C GLU A 142 1.18 -10.87 4.64
N MET A 143 1.13 -10.05 3.59
CA MET A 143 -0.04 -9.24 3.24
C MET A 143 -1.33 -10.09 3.10
N GLU A 144 -1.20 -11.38 2.75
CA GLU A 144 -2.34 -12.31 2.69
C GLU A 144 -3.04 -12.44 4.04
N ALA A 145 -2.29 -12.43 5.15
CA ALA A 145 -2.87 -12.49 6.50
C ALA A 145 -3.64 -11.22 6.85
N LEU A 146 -3.13 -10.04 6.43
CA LEU A 146 -3.84 -8.78 6.61
C LEU A 146 -5.11 -8.74 5.76
N TRP A 147 -5.02 -9.21 4.52
CA TRP A 147 -6.18 -9.29 3.61
C TRP A 147 -7.27 -10.20 4.18
N ALA A 148 -6.92 -11.37 4.71
CA ALA A 148 -7.87 -12.30 5.33
C ALA A 148 -8.56 -11.71 6.57
N ALA A 149 -7.87 -10.84 7.33
CA ALA A 149 -8.42 -10.13 8.48
C ALA A 149 -9.25 -8.88 8.11
N PHE A 150 -9.19 -8.45 6.83
CA PHE A 150 -9.85 -7.24 6.35
C PHE A 150 -11.31 -7.54 6.00
N THR A 151 -12.21 -7.26 6.94
CA THR A 151 -13.66 -7.45 6.78
C THR A 151 -14.37 -6.12 6.49
N GLU A 152 -15.68 -6.17 6.19
CA GLU A 152 -16.50 -4.96 6.02
C GLU A 152 -16.49 -4.05 7.25
N ASN A 153 -16.30 -4.64 8.44
CA ASN A 153 -16.26 -3.95 9.71
C ASN A 153 -14.86 -3.46 10.12
N VAL A 154 -13.85 -3.55 9.25
CA VAL A 154 -12.48 -3.14 9.53
C VAL A 154 -12.06 -2.08 8.52
N ASP A 155 -11.47 -1.00 9.01
CA ASP A 155 -11.01 0.11 8.19
C ASP A 155 -9.48 0.07 8.01
N LEU A 156 -8.76 -0.48 9.00
CA LEU A 156 -7.32 -0.68 8.99
C LEU A 156 -6.95 -2.00 9.67
N VAL A 157 -6.09 -2.80 9.04
CA VAL A 157 -5.41 -3.94 9.65
C VAL A 157 -3.97 -3.55 9.89
N ASN A 158 -3.56 -3.52 11.16
CA ASN A 158 -2.20 -3.19 11.59
C ASN A 158 -1.43 -4.48 11.90
N GLY A 159 -0.25 -4.63 11.33
CA GLY A 159 0.66 -5.68 11.77
C GLY A 159 1.16 -5.43 13.19
N TYR A 160 1.49 -6.47 13.93
CA TYR A 160 2.31 -6.37 15.14
C TYR A 160 3.41 -7.43 15.13
N LYS A 161 4.61 -7.03 15.52
CA LYS A 161 5.81 -7.88 15.47
C LYS A 161 5.76 -9.01 16.49
N ILE A 162 5.84 -10.27 16.04
CA ILE A 162 5.87 -11.47 16.91
C ILE A 162 7.28 -11.94 17.22
N SER A 163 8.26 -11.61 16.38
CA SER A 163 9.66 -11.92 16.59
C SER A 163 10.50 -10.65 16.39
N ARG A 164 11.52 -10.47 17.21
CA ARG A 164 12.48 -9.38 17.09
C ARG A 164 13.88 -9.97 17.11
N SER A 165 14.59 -9.83 16.03
CA SER A 165 15.99 -10.26 15.90
C SER A 165 16.99 -9.15 16.33
N ASP A 166 16.50 -8.14 17.08
CA ASP A 166 17.30 -7.01 17.51
C ASP A 166 18.16 -7.34 18.75
N PRO A 167 19.32 -6.66 18.94
CA PRO A 167 20.10 -6.75 20.17
C PRO A 167 19.27 -6.32 21.41
N LEU A 168 19.53 -6.96 22.56
CA LEU A 168 18.73 -6.80 23.78
C LEU A 168 18.53 -5.34 24.21
N HIS A 169 19.57 -4.51 24.14
CA HIS A 169 19.48 -3.08 24.47
C HIS A 169 18.48 -2.32 23.59
N ARG A 170 18.40 -2.66 22.30
CA ARG A 170 17.41 -2.07 21.37
C ARG A 170 15.98 -2.51 21.70
N ILE A 171 15.82 -3.78 22.09
CA ILE A 171 14.52 -4.31 22.52
C ILE A 171 14.03 -3.55 23.75
N VAL A 172 14.91 -3.32 24.74
CA VAL A 172 14.56 -2.62 25.98
C VAL A 172 14.18 -1.15 25.68
N ILE A 173 15.02 -0.43 24.94
CA ILE A 173 14.76 0.98 24.58
C ILE A 173 13.46 1.07 23.77
N GLY A 174 13.27 0.19 22.78
CA GLY A 174 12.06 0.14 21.98
C GLY A 174 10.80 -0.15 22.80
N ARG A 175 10.88 -1.03 23.81
CA ARG A 175 9.75 -1.30 24.71
C ARG A 175 9.40 -0.08 25.56
N ILE A 176 10.40 0.58 26.15
CA ILE A 176 10.18 1.81 26.94
C ILE A 176 9.51 2.88 26.06
N TYR A 177 10.08 3.15 24.90
CA TYR A 177 9.51 4.08 23.92
C TYR A 177 8.05 3.71 23.59
N HIS A 178 7.80 2.46 23.22
CA HIS A 178 6.48 1.96 22.84
C HIS A 178 5.44 2.17 23.97
N HIS A 179 5.76 1.79 25.20
CA HIS A 179 4.84 1.97 26.32
C HIS A 179 4.63 3.46 26.65
N THR A 180 5.67 4.27 26.55
CA THR A 180 5.60 5.72 26.77
C THR A 180 4.68 6.38 25.75
N VAL A 181 4.85 6.12 24.45
CA VAL A 181 4.00 6.74 23.42
C VAL A 181 2.56 6.22 23.48
N LYS A 182 2.33 4.93 23.79
CA LYS A 182 0.99 4.41 23.99
C LYS A 182 0.26 5.11 25.12
N LEU A 183 0.92 5.29 26.26
CA LEU A 183 0.36 6.00 27.41
C LEU A 183 0.08 7.47 27.10
N LEU A 184 1.07 8.18 26.56
CA LEU A 184 0.96 9.61 26.26
C LEU A 184 -0.15 9.92 25.24
N PHE A 185 -0.30 9.09 24.20
CA PHE A 185 -1.27 9.33 23.14
C PHE A 185 -2.58 8.56 23.33
N GLY A 186 -2.68 7.72 24.36
CA GLY A 186 -3.87 6.90 24.61
C GLY A 186 -4.15 5.89 23.48
N LEU A 187 -3.09 5.32 22.89
CA LEU A 187 -3.22 4.38 21.77
C LEU A 187 -3.61 2.98 22.25
N LYS A 188 -4.55 2.38 21.55
CA LYS A 188 -5.08 1.04 21.87
C LYS A 188 -4.38 -0.10 21.12
N VAL A 189 -3.65 0.21 20.04
CA VAL A 189 -2.95 -0.79 19.22
C VAL A 189 -1.76 -1.41 19.94
N ARG A 190 -1.42 -2.66 19.58
CA ARG A 190 -0.30 -3.40 20.17
C ARG A 190 1.05 -2.87 19.72
N ASP A 191 1.19 -2.53 18.41
CA ASP A 191 2.44 -2.05 17.85
C ASP A 191 2.17 -0.81 16.97
N VAL A 192 2.71 0.34 17.39
CA VAL A 192 2.57 1.62 16.68
C VAL A 192 3.61 1.75 15.57
N ASP A 193 4.76 1.09 15.77
CA ASP A 193 5.94 1.21 14.90
C ASP A 193 6.08 0.01 13.95
N CYS A 194 4.99 -0.69 13.67
CA CYS A 194 4.96 -1.74 12.68
C CYS A 194 4.52 -1.16 11.32
N ASP A 195 5.46 -1.01 10.41
CA ASP A 195 5.21 -0.45 9.08
C ASP A 195 4.79 -1.54 8.09
N PHE A 196 3.73 -2.26 8.46
CA PHE A 196 3.09 -3.33 7.68
C PHE A 196 1.58 -3.23 7.87
N ARG A 197 0.92 -2.48 7.00
CA ARG A 197 -0.49 -2.10 7.19
C ARG A 197 -1.30 -2.19 5.90
N LEU A 198 -2.54 -2.66 6.05
CA LEU A 198 -3.56 -2.67 5.01
C LEU A 198 -4.74 -1.79 5.47
N MET A 199 -5.18 -0.84 4.66
CA MET A 199 -6.20 0.13 5.06
C MET A 199 -7.06 0.61 3.90
N ARG A 200 -8.25 1.13 4.21
CA ARG A 200 -9.10 1.80 3.23
C ARG A 200 -8.48 3.14 2.81
N ARG A 201 -8.39 3.40 1.51
CA ARG A 201 -7.94 4.71 1.00
C ARG A 201 -8.81 5.86 1.51
N ALA A 202 -10.11 5.61 1.70
CA ALA A 202 -11.06 6.59 2.23
C ALA A 202 -10.71 7.14 3.63
N ILE A 203 -9.82 6.49 4.39
CA ILE A 203 -9.30 7.03 5.65
C ILE A 203 -8.68 8.42 5.42
N PHE A 204 -7.94 8.59 4.31
CA PHE A 204 -7.23 9.83 4.00
C PHE A 204 -8.13 10.95 3.46
N GLU A 205 -9.41 10.69 3.26
CA GLU A 205 -10.42 11.73 3.06
C GLU A 205 -10.75 12.48 4.36
N ARG A 206 -10.49 11.83 5.52
CA ARG A 206 -10.78 12.37 6.86
C ARG A 206 -9.53 12.57 7.71
N VAL A 207 -8.42 11.98 7.32
CA VAL A 207 -7.14 12.02 8.07
C VAL A 207 -6.08 12.61 7.17
N GLU A 208 -5.61 13.80 7.49
CA GLU A 208 -4.48 14.46 6.85
C GLU A 208 -3.21 14.22 7.65
N LEU A 209 -2.12 13.82 6.99
CA LEU A 209 -0.81 13.60 7.57
C LEU A 209 0.12 14.76 7.22
N GLU A 210 0.87 15.26 8.22
CA GLU A 210 1.68 16.46 8.08
C GLU A 210 3.17 16.22 8.34
N LYS A 211 3.51 15.22 9.16
CA LYS A 211 4.88 15.02 9.60
C LYS A 211 5.74 14.39 8.50
N ASN A 212 7.00 14.82 8.41
CA ASN A 212 7.97 14.30 7.45
C ASN A 212 8.99 13.33 8.08
N SER A 213 9.05 13.24 9.41
CA SER A 213 9.93 12.31 10.12
C SER A 213 9.23 11.00 10.49
N GLY A 214 9.92 10.06 11.10
CA GLY A 214 9.35 8.78 11.54
C GLY A 214 8.19 8.88 12.53
N VAL A 215 7.95 10.06 13.14
CA VAL A 215 6.77 10.27 14.00
C VAL A 215 5.44 10.27 13.21
N ILE A 216 5.48 10.22 11.89
CA ILE A 216 4.28 10.10 11.05
C ILE A 216 3.47 8.84 11.36
N CYS A 217 4.11 7.72 11.72
CA CYS A 217 3.42 6.49 12.10
C CYS A 217 2.57 6.69 13.36
N LEU A 218 3.14 7.41 14.33
CA LEU A 218 2.44 7.78 15.55
C LEU A 218 1.30 8.79 15.27
N GLU A 219 1.55 9.80 14.43
CA GLU A 219 0.54 10.75 13.97
C GLU A 219 -0.63 10.04 13.30
N MET A 220 -0.33 9.14 12.36
CA MET A 220 -1.31 8.39 11.59
C MET A 220 -2.20 7.53 12.49
N MET A 221 -1.59 6.72 13.37
CA MET A 221 -2.35 5.84 14.24
C MET A 221 -3.22 6.63 15.23
N LYS A 222 -2.73 7.76 15.75
CA LYS A 222 -3.50 8.64 16.65
C LYS A 222 -4.68 9.26 15.92
N LYS A 223 -4.46 9.86 14.76
CA LYS A 223 -5.51 10.51 13.97
C LYS A 223 -6.57 9.51 13.49
N ILE A 224 -6.17 8.30 13.04
CA ILE A 224 -7.08 7.23 12.64
C ILE A 224 -7.94 6.75 13.81
N GLN A 225 -7.32 6.49 14.97
CA GLN A 225 -8.05 6.08 16.18
C GLN A 225 -9.04 7.16 16.63
N ASP A 226 -8.61 8.42 16.65
CA ASP A 226 -9.43 9.54 17.10
C ASP A 226 -10.58 9.87 16.12
N ALA A 227 -10.41 9.56 14.83
CA ALA A 227 -11.48 9.64 13.83
C ALA A 227 -12.51 8.51 13.93
N GLY A 228 -12.30 7.54 14.84
CA GLY A 228 -13.23 6.45 15.13
C GLY A 228 -13.16 5.28 14.13
N PHE A 229 -12.12 5.18 13.33
CA PHE A 229 -11.93 4.03 12.45
C PHE A 229 -11.64 2.74 13.23
N ARG A 230 -12.12 1.61 12.70
CA ARG A 230 -11.99 0.30 13.33
C ARG A 230 -10.71 -0.38 12.90
N ILE A 231 -9.87 -0.72 13.88
CA ILE A 231 -8.54 -1.29 13.69
C ILE A 231 -8.55 -2.75 14.13
N ALA A 232 -8.16 -3.65 13.23
CA ALA A 232 -7.79 -5.03 13.55
C ALA A 232 -6.28 -5.17 13.60
N GLU A 233 -5.77 -6.22 14.25
CA GLU A 233 -4.34 -6.46 14.38
C GLU A 233 -3.99 -7.91 14.07
N VAL A 234 -2.90 -8.11 13.30
CA VAL A 234 -2.43 -9.41 12.84
C VAL A 234 -0.94 -9.58 13.20
N PRO A 235 -0.53 -10.77 13.68
CA PRO A 235 0.90 -11.04 13.91
C PRO A 235 1.64 -11.09 12.58
N VAL A 236 2.83 -10.47 12.54
CA VAL A 236 3.73 -10.48 11.37
C VAL A 236 5.16 -10.70 11.81
N HIS A 237 5.95 -11.35 10.96
CA HIS A 237 7.37 -11.55 11.21
C HIS A 237 8.16 -10.29 10.90
N HIS A 238 9.17 -10.03 11.72
CA HIS A 238 10.12 -8.93 11.51
C HIS A 238 11.53 -9.51 11.46
N TYR A 239 12.12 -9.47 10.26
CA TYR A 239 13.40 -10.08 9.95
C TYR A 239 14.57 -9.12 10.24
N HIS A 240 15.75 -9.68 10.30
CA HIS A 240 16.95 -8.86 10.37
C HIS A 240 17.15 -8.12 9.03
N ARG A 241 17.53 -6.85 9.09
CA ARG A 241 17.86 -6.06 7.89
C ARG A 241 18.99 -6.74 7.12
N ALA A 242 18.72 -7.13 5.88
CA ALA A 242 19.68 -7.82 5.04
C ALA A 242 20.74 -6.86 4.43
N PHE A 243 20.37 -5.62 4.14
CA PHE A 243 21.22 -4.61 3.50
C PHE A 243 21.09 -3.24 4.17
N GLY A 244 22.17 -2.42 4.04
CA GLY A 244 22.19 -1.07 4.57
C GLY A 244 22.48 -0.98 6.08
N LYS A 245 22.62 0.25 6.56
CA LYS A 245 22.80 0.54 7.99
C LYS A 245 21.59 1.25 8.53
N SER A 246 21.08 0.80 9.68
CA SER A 246 20.00 1.51 10.37
C SER A 246 20.39 2.96 10.63
N GLN A 247 19.63 3.88 10.07
CA GLN A 247 19.84 5.32 10.23
C GLN A 247 19.32 5.84 11.60
N PHE A 248 18.61 5.01 12.37
CA PHE A 248 17.85 5.44 13.55
C PHE A 248 18.71 5.65 14.81
N PHE A 249 19.84 4.96 14.97
CA PHE A 249 20.63 4.98 16.19
C PHE A 249 21.77 6.01 16.21
N ASN A 250 21.43 7.29 15.97
CA ASN A 250 22.32 8.41 16.26
C ASN A 250 21.70 9.23 17.38
N PHE A 251 22.50 9.55 18.43
CA PHE A 251 22.02 10.28 19.61
C PHE A 251 21.32 11.61 19.27
N ARG A 252 21.82 12.34 18.26
CA ARG A 252 21.17 13.57 17.78
C ARG A 252 19.78 13.28 17.16
N ARG A 253 19.64 12.17 16.44
CA ARG A 253 18.34 11.79 15.84
C ARG A 253 17.37 11.32 16.92
N LEU A 254 17.84 10.56 17.90
CA LEU A 254 17.01 10.10 19.02
C LEU A 254 16.46 11.30 19.82
N PHE A 255 17.31 12.28 20.12
CA PHE A 255 16.89 13.53 20.78
C PHE A 255 15.88 14.30 19.93
N LYS A 256 16.15 14.47 18.61
CA LYS A 256 15.23 15.13 17.69
C LYS A 256 13.87 14.41 17.62
N THR A 257 13.88 13.07 17.55
CA THR A 257 12.64 12.27 17.56
C THR A 257 11.87 12.50 18.87
N GLY A 258 12.54 12.54 20.03
CA GLY A 258 11.91 12.86 21.31
C GLY A 258 11.23 14.23 21.30
N VAL A 259 11.90 15.25 20.78
CA VAL A 259 11.31 16.60 20.63
C VAL A 259 10.12 16.58 19.66
N ASP A 260 10.22 15.87 18.55
CA ASP A 260 9.13 15.75 17.55
C ASP A 260 7.92 15.02 18.16
N VAL A 261 8.14 13.96 18.95
CA VAL A 261 7.08 13.25 19.70
C VAL A 261 6.39 14.19 20.70
N MET A 262 7.15 14.98 21.46
CA MET A 262 6.56 15.92 22.42
C MET A 262 5.75 17.02 21.74
N LYS A 263 6.25 17.57 20.63
CA LYS A 263 5.49 18.55 19.82
C LYS A 263 4.20 17.93 19.27
N LEU A 264 4.28 16.69 18.77
CA LEU A 264 3.12 15.96 18.27
C LEU A 264 2.10 15.68 19.38
N TRP A 265 2.57 15.27 20.56
CA TRP A 265 1.73 15.04 21.72
C TRP A 265 0.98 16.32 22.13
N PHE A 266 1.68 17.44 22.21
CA PHE A 266 1.06 18.72 22.56
C PHE A 266 -0.01 19.12 21.52
N ALA A 267 0.28 18.95 20.22
CA ALA A 267 -0.67 19.27 19.14
C ALA A 267 -1.90 18.36 19.16
N LEU A 268 -1.69 17.02 19.25
CA LEU A 268 -2.78 16.06 19.07
C LEU A 268 -3.54 15.72 20.35
N VAL A 269 -2.87 15.75 21.52
CA VAL A 269 -3.48 15.35 22.80
C VAL A 269 -3.94 16.55 23.61
N ILE A 270 -3.10 17.60 23.73
CA ILE A 270 -3.46 18.76 24.53
C ILE A 270 -4.32 19.75 23.75
N ARG A 271 -3.87 20.13 22.54
CA ARG A 271 -4.61 21.10 21.72
C ARG A 271 -5.74 20.49 20.89
N ASN A 272 -5.69 19.18 20.64
CA ASN A 272 -6.64 18.47 19.75
C ASN A 272 -6.79 19.13 18.38
N GLU A 273 -5.69 19.60 17.79
CA GLU A 273 -5.68 20.41 16.55
C GLU A 273 -6.36 19.68 15.40
N HIS A 274 -6.08 18.37 15.23
CA HIS A 274 -6.65 17.53 14.18
C HIS A 274 -8.18 17.35 14.25
N ARG A 275 -8.80 17.61 15.39
CA ARG A 275 -10.27 17.56 15.57
C ARG A 275 -10.94 18.90 15.31
N ARG A 276 -10.17 19.99 15.26
CA ARG A 276 -10.68 21.36 15.07
C ARG A 276 -10.66 21.79 13.62
N THR A 277 -9.77 21.23 12.82
CA THR A 277 -9.67 21.56 11.39
C THR A 277 -10.73 20.77 10.64
N PRO A 278 -11.73 21.43 10.00
CA PRO A 278 -12.68 20.72 9.15
C PRO A 278 -11.91 20.11 7.99
N VAL A 279 -12.16 18.82 7.74
CA VAL A 279 -11.60 18.11 6.60
C VAL A 279 -11.99 18.85 5.33
N ARG A 280 -11.00 19.24 4.55
CA ARG A 280 -11.20 19.86 3.25
C ARG A 280 -11.91 18.84 2.36
N GLN A 281 -13.22 19.00 2.17
CA GLN A 281 -13.95 18.21 1.18
C GLN A 281 -13.27 18.48 -0.16
N SER A 282 -12.62 17.46 -0.72
CA SER A 282 -12.12 17.51 -2.08
C SER A 282 -13.35 17.72 -2.97
N SER A 283 -13.45 18.87 -3.59
CA SER A 283 -14.47 19.17 -4.59
C SER A 283 -14.19 18.33 -5.85
N SER A 284 -14.59 17.06 -5.82
CA SER A 284 -14.72 16.24 -7.01
C SER A 284 -16.07 16.50 -7.67
N ALA A 285 -16.27 17.71 -8.17
CA ALA A 285 -17.37 18.05 -9.09
C ALA A 285 -17.02 19.31 -9.85
N ALA A 286 -15.90 19.30 -10.58
CA ALA A 286 -15.80 20.13 -11.76
C ALA A 286 -16.49 19.36 -12.89
N SER A 287 -17.84 19.41 -12.91
CA SER A 287 -18.64 19.09 -14.07
C SER A 287 -18.09 19.88 -15.26
N ALA A 288 -17.53 19.18 -16.23
CA ALA A 288 -17.21 19.70 -17.53
C ALA A 288 -18.52 20.14 -18.19
N ALA A 289 -18.87 21.41 -18.02
CA ALA A 289 -19.88 22.07 -18.86
C ALA A 289 -19.30 22.14 -20.28
N VAL A 290 -19.82 21.28 -21.14
CA VAL A 290 -19.62 21.37 -22.60
C VAL A 290 -20.32 22.63 -23.06
N PRO A 291 -19.63 23.60 -23.68
CA PRO A 291 -20.30 24.75 -24.26
C PRO A 291 -21.17 24.33 -25.45
N PRO A 292 -22.36 24.95 -25.65
CA PRO A 292 -23.23 24.62 -26.77
C PRO A 292 -22.56 24.99 -28.09
N ARG A 293 -22.57 24.06 -29.04
CA ARG A 293 -22.18 24.32 -30.43
C ARG A 293 -23.12 25.39 -31.00
N THR A 294 -22.58 26.56 -31.28
CA THR A 294 -23.25 27.57 -32.10
C THR A 294 -23.44 27.02 -33.51
N GLY A 295 -24.70 26.86 -33.90
CA GLY A 295 -25.07 26.42 -35.23
C GLY A 295 -24.67 27.47 -36.26
N ASP A 296 -24.12 26.96 -37.33
CA ASP A 296 -23.86 27.68 -38.56
C ASP A 296 -25.20 27.96 -39.24
N ARG A 297 -25.45 29.24 -39.50
CA ARG A 297 -26.47 29.73 -40.43
C ARG A 297 -25.80 30.69 -41.38
N GLY A 298 -25.76 30.34 -42.64
CA GLY A 298 -25.36 31.21 -43.70
C GLY A 298 -24.81 30.43 -44.88
#